data_036b24f6703634890055d9c2b7e0da4b
#
_entry.id   036b24f6703634890055d9c2b7e0da4b
#
_cell.length_a   1.000
_cell.length_b   1.000
_cell.length_c   1.000
_cell.angle_alpha   90.00
_cell.angle_beta   90.00
_cell.angle_gamma   90.00
#
_symmetry.space_group_name_H-M   'P 1'
#
loop_
_entity.id
_entity.type
_entity.pdbx_description
1 polymer ?
#
loop_
_entity_poly.entity_id
_entity_poly.type
_entity_poly.pdbx_seq_one_letter_code
_entity_poly.pdbx_strand_id
1 'polypeptide(L)'
;MVSSCQDRLRAQERYNARSRYLSICKCFPSHYRVSRVVMLGVVILTSSDKFKAYPMYDLACPLIDHIDGVTHALRANEYWARHEQYEWFLERFKFPKIEIFDFSRIDFVYTVLSKRKLKYLVEKGVVNGWDDPRFPTVRGIRSRGMTVKGLKDYIIGQGASQMTLQLEWDSVWTANKKVIDPIAPRYWAIAEDDMWVQRRLGYMS
;
A
#
# COMPACT_ATOMS: atom_id res chain seq x y z
N MET A 1 -7.29 1.64 44.99
CA MET A 1 -8.75 1.92 44.86
C MET A 1 -9.10 3.05 43.89
N VAL A 2 -8.25 4.03 43.67
CA VAL A 2 -8.52 5.17 42.73
C VAL A 2 -8.51 4.75 41.25
N SER A 3 -7.66 3.82 40.86
CA SER A 3 -7.55 3.34 39.44
C SER A 3 -8.85 2.68 38.95
N SER A 4 -9.52 1.90 39.82
CA SER A 4 -10.75 1.18 39.46
C SER A 4 -11.96 2.08 39.18
N CYS A 5 -12.00 3.27 39.80
CA CYS A 5 -13.07 4.24 39.60
C CYS A 5 -12.91 5.01 38.27
N GLN A 6 -11.67 5.37 37.92
CA GLN A 6 -11.37 6.01 36.62
C GLN A 6 -11.61 5.06 35.44
N ASP A 7 -11.30 3.77 35.60
CA ASP A 7 -11.57 2.78 34.57
C ASP A 7 -13.07 2.53 34.36
N ARG A 8 -13.88 2.56 35.44
CA ARG A 8 -15.34 2.48 35.34
C ARG A 8 -15.95 3.73 34.70
N LEU A 9 -15.47 4.92 35.04
CA LEU A 9 -15.92 6.16 34.42
C LEU A 9 -15.60 6.18 32.92
N ARG A 10 -14.39 5.77 32.52
CA ARG A 10 -14.00 5.62 31.12
C ARG A 10 -14.82 4.54 30.39
N ALA A 11 -15.20 3.46 31.06
CA ALA A 11 -16.07 2.43 30.50
C ALA A 11 -17.50 2.94 30.30
N GLN A 12 -18.02 3.72 31.28
CA GLN A 12 -19.35 4.34 31.22
C GLN A 12 -19.42 5.43 30.14
N GLU A 13 -18.37 6.24 29.98
CA GLU A 13 -18.27 7.23 28.90
C GLU A 13 -18.21 6.56 27.51
N ARG A 14 -17.48 5.45 27.39
CA ARG A 14 -17.47 4.64 26.16
C ARG A 14 -18.83 4.05 25.85
N TYR A 15 -19.55 3.58 26.85
CA TYR A 15 -20.90 3.05 26.70
C TYR A 15 -21.89 4.14 26.26
N ASN A 16 -21.85 5.32 26.89
CA ASN A 16 -22.72 6.45 26.54
C ASN A 16 -22.41 7.03 25.17
N ALA A 17 -21.12 7.08 24.77
CA ALA A 17 -20.70 7.46 23.43
C ALA A 17 -21.20 6.44 22.40
N ARG A 18 -21.09 5.15 22.70
CA ARG A 18 -21.59 4.05 21.87
C ARG A 18 -23.11 4.09 21.71
N SER A 19 -23.85 4.46 22.76
CA SER A 19 -25.30 4.60 22.72
C SER A 19 -25.77 5.76 21.82
N ARG A 20 -25.12 6.95 21.93
CA ARG A 20 -25.39 8.08 21.03
C ARG A 20 -25.03 7.76 19.57
N TYR A 21 -23.97 7.03 19.38
CA TYR A 21 -23.53 6.55 18.09
C TYR A 21 -24.54 5.60 17.43
N LEU A 22 -25.11 4.67 18.20
CA LEU A 22 -26.18 3.78 17.72
C LEU A 22 -27.43 4.53 17.27
N SER A 23 -27.70 5.73 17.82
CA SER A 23 -28.83 6.56 17.36
C SER A 23 -28.58 7.22 16.01
N ILE A 24 -27.34 7.63 15.71
CA ILE A 24 -26.93 8.12 14.38
C ILE A 24 -26.95 6.96 13.38
N CYS A 25 -26.63 5.76 13.83
CA CYS A 25 -26.55 4.55 13.03
C CYS A 25 -27.88 4.00 12.54
N LYS A 26 -28.99 4.35 13.20
CA LYS A 26 -30.35 3.96 12.74
C LYS A 26 -30.73 4.57 11.40
N CYS A 27 -29.99 5.57 10.94
CA CYS A 27 -30.16 6.21 9.64
C CYS A 27 -29.40 5.52 8.51
N PHE A 28 -28.52 4.55 8.83
CA PHE A 28 -27.76 3.81 7.84
C PHE A 28 -28.52 2.58 7.34
N PRO A 29 -28.42 2.23 6.06
CA PRO A 29 -28.91 0.95 5.56
C PRO A 29 -28.34 -0.21 6.38
N SER A 30 -29.17 -1.23 6.64
CA SER A 30 -28.90 -2.31 7.62
C SER A 30 -27.66 -3.18 7.32
N HIS A 31 -27.12 -3.10 6.10
CA HIS A 31 -25.96 -3.87 5.66
C HIS A 31 -24.59 -3.16 5.88
N TYR A 32 -24.60 -1.89 6.31
CA TYR A 32 -23.33 -1.18 6.59
C TYR A 32 -22.91 -1.35 8.06
N ARG A 33 -21.70 -1.86 8.26
CA ARG A 33 -21.12 -1.95 9.61
C ARG A 33 -20.65 -0.57 10.06
N VAL A 34 -21.45 0.08 10.86
CA VAL A 34 -21.23 1.41 11.39
C VAL A 34 -19.93 1.55 12.20
N SER A 35 -19.43 0.48 12.80
CA SER A 35 -18.16 0.47 13.54
C SER A 35 -16.92 0.87 12.71
N ARG A 36 -17.06 0.98 11.39
CA ARG A 36 -15.98 1.42 10.50
C ARG A 36 -16.03 2.89 10.11
N VAL A 37 -17.07 3.60 10.50
CA VAL A 37 -17.28 5.00 10.07
C VAL A 37 -16.63 5.99 11.05
N VAL A 38 -16.72 5.73 12.34
CA VAL A 38 -16.18 6.62 13.39
C VAL A 38 -15.51 5.79 14.49
N MET A 39 -14.34 6.20 14.93
CA MET A 39 -13.69 5.67 16.13
C MET A 39 -14.05 6.54 17.33
N LEU A 40 -14.51 5.88 18.40
CA LEU A 40 -14.89 6.52 19.65
C LEU A 40 -13.88 6.18 20.74
N GLY A 41 -13.44 7.22 21.47
CA GLY A 41 -12.63 7.05 22.68
C GLY A 41 -11.24 6.46 22.46
N VAL A 42 -10.66 6.65 21.28
CA VAL A 42 -9.29 6.21 20.97
C VAL A 42 -8.34 7.38 21.14
N VAL A 43 -7.28 7.16 21.92
CA VAL A 43 -6.14 8.07 21.97
C VAL A 43 -5.35 7.95 20.68
N ILE A 44 -5.30 9.02 19.92
CA ILE A 44 -4.48 9.11 18.71
C ILE A 44 -3.15 9.76 19.09
N LEU A 45 -2.04 9.16 18.69
CA LEU A 45 -0.67 9.58 19.06
C LEU A 45 -0.37 11.08 18.79
N THR A 46 -1.05 11.67 17.83
CA THR A 46 -0.81 13.07 17.43
C THR A 46 -1.76 14.08 18.05
N SER A 47 -2.98 13.68 18.42
CA SER A 47 -4.03 14.59 18.91
C SER A 47 -4.50 14.29 20.33
N SER A 48 -3.95 13.23 20.95
CA SER A 48 -4.25 12.86 22.33
C SER A 48 -5.77 12.75 22.59
N ASP A 49 -6.27 13.33 23.69
CA ASP A 49 -7.69 13.30 24.09
C ASP A 49 -8.50 14.52 23.60
N LYS A 50 -8.00 15.26 22.61
CA LYS A 50 -8.63 16.52 22.15
C LYS A 50 -10.08 16.33 21.71
N PHE A 51 -10.39 15.22 21.06
CA PHE A 51 -11.74 14.92 20.58
C PHE A 51 -12.22 13.56 21.09
N LYS A 52 -13.53 13.45 21.36
CA LYS A 52 -14.15 12.20 21.80
C LYS A 52 -14.45 11.23 20.65
N ALA A 53 -14.53 11.73 19.43
CA ALA A 53 -14.85 10.96 18.24
C ALA A 53 -13.96 11.41 17.07
N TYR A 54 -13.47 10.44 16.32
CA TYR A 54 -12.63 10.67 15.14
C TYR A 54 -13.24 9.99 13.92
N PRO A 55 -13.34 10.69 12.77
CA PRO A 55 -13.79 10.06 11.54
C PRO A 55 -12.78 9.01 11.09
N MET A 56 -13.27 7.85 10.71
CA MET A 56 -12.47 6.83 10.04
C MET A 56 -12.44 7.06 8.54
N TYR A 57 -11.66 6.27 7.84
CA TYR A 57 -11.46 6.36 6.40
C TYR A 57 -12.77 6.50 5.62
N ASP A 58 -13.77 5.69 5.92
CA ASP A 58 -15.03 5.63 5.17
C ASP A 58 -15.87 6.92 5.28
N LEU A 59 -15.71 7.71 6.35
CA LEU A 59 -16.35 9.02 6.49
C LEU A 59 -15.42 10.16 6.03
N ALA A 60 -14.14 10.08 6.37
CA ALA A 60 -13.19 11.14 6.08
C ALA A 60 -12.91 11.26 4.57
N CYS A 61 -12.83 10.14 3.86
CA CYS A 61 -12.43 10.11 2.46
C CYS A 61 -13.39 10.93 1.56
N PRO A 62 -14.71 10.67 1.53
CA PRO A 62 -15.63 11.46 0.68
C PRO A 62 -15.67 12.94 1.02
N LEU A 63 -15.45 13.30 2.31
CA LEU A 63 -15.41 14.69 2.74
C LEU A 63 -14.15 15.40 2.26
N ILE A 64 -13.00 14.77 2.41
CA ILE A 64 -11.71 15.32 2.01
C ILE A 64 -11.63 15.39 0.48
N ASP A 65 -12.02 14.35 -0.22
CA ASP A 65 -12.04 14.31 -1.68
C ASP A 65 -12.89 15.46 -2.25
N HIS A 66 -14.05 15.75 -1.62
CA HIS A 66 -14.85 16.90 -2.01
C HIS A 66 -14.14 18.24 -1.74
N ILE A 67 -13.55 18.42 -0.55
CA ILE A 67 -12.83 19.65 -0.17
C ILE A 67 -11.63 19.89 -1.10
N ASP A 68 -10.92 18.84 -1.46
CA ASP A 68 -9.75 18.90 -2.34
C ASP A 68 -10.13 19.01 -3.83
N GLY A 69 -11.43 18.98 -4.16
CA GLY A 69 -11.91 19.10 -5.53
C GLY A 69 -11.58 17.88 -6.41
N VAL A 70 -11.50 16.68 -5.81
CA VAL A 70 -11.24 15.44 -6.53
C VAL A 70 -12.40 15.12 -7.47
N THR A 71 -12.10 14.89 -8.74
CA THR A 71 -13.07 14.52 -9.76
C THR A 71 -13.14 13.00 -9.97
N HIS A 72 -11.99 12.32 -9.83
CA HIS A 72 -11.83 10.88 -10.02
C HIS A 72 -11.05 10.29 -8.85
N ALA A 73 -11.67 9.37 -8.11
CA ALA A 73 -11.06 8.65 -7.00
C ALA A 73 -10.55 7.29 -7.49
N LEU A 74 -9.22 7.13 -7.54
CA LEU A 74 -8.58 5.86 -7.89
C LEU A 74 -8.41 5.01 -6.64
N ARG A 75 -9.09 3.87 -6.57
CA ARG A 75 -9.13 3.01 -5.38
C ARG A 75 -8.71 1.58 -5.68
N ALA A 76 -8.20 0.91 -4.66
CA ALA A 76 -7.95 -0.52 -4.76
C ALA A 76 -9.28 -1.29 -4.74
N ASN A 77 -9.41 -2.33 -5.54
CA ASN A 77 -10.63 -3.16 -5.65
C ASN A 77 -11.07 -3.79 -4.31
N GLU A 78 -10.21 -3.85 -3.31
CA GLU A 78 -10.56 -4.24 -1.94
C GLU A 78 -11.65 -3.32 -1.32
N TYR A 79 -11.79 -2.11 -1.84
CA TYR A 79 -12.79 -1.13 -1.40
C TYR A 79 -14.08 -1.14 -2.22
N TRP A 80 -14.19 -2.00 -3.21
CA TRP A 80 -15.36 -2.10 -4.08
C TRP A 80 -16.68 -2.23 -3.29
N ALA A 81 -16.72 -3.09 -2.27
CA ALA A 81 -17.88 -3.29 -1.41
C ALA A 81 -18.28 -2.05 -0.58
N ARG A 82 -17.52 -0.95 -0.67
CA ARG A 82 -17.74 0.29 0.07
C ARG A 82 -18.10 1.47 -0.84
N HIS A 83 -18.28 1.23 -2.15
CA HIS A 83 -18.64 2.30 -3.08
C HIS A 83 -19.99 2.90 -2.74
N GLU A 84 -21.00 2.07 -2.50
CA GLU A 84 -22.33 2.53 -2.11
C GLU A 84 -22.28 3.40 -0.84
N GLN A 85 -21.43 3.07 0.12
CA GLN A 85 -21.24 3.86 1.33
C GLN A 85 -20.60 5.23 1.02
N TYR A 86 -19.63 5.26 0.12
CA TYR A 86 -18.96 6.48 -0.31
C TYR A 86 -19.95 7.41 -1.04
N GLU A 87 -20.70 6.87 -2.01
CA GLU A 87 -21.74 7.59 -2.75
C GLU A 87 -22.83 8.10 -1.82
N TRP A 88 -23.28 7.28 -0.86
CA TRP A 88 -24.28 7.67 0.12
C TRP A 88 -23.86 8.92 0.92
N PHE A 89 -22.58 9.02 1.31
CA PHE A 89 -22.09 10.23 1.99
C PHE A 89 -22.12 11.45 1.07
N LEU A 90 -21.69 11.32 -0.19
CA LEU A 90 -21.75 12.43 -1.14
C LEU A 90 -23.18 12.93 -1.33
N GLU A 91 -24.14 12.02 -1.52
CA GLU A 91 -25.55 12.36 -1.67
C GLU A 91 -26.12 13.04 -0.42
N ARG A 92 -25.82 12.50 0.78
CA ARG A 92 -26.34 13.01 2.04
C ARG A 92 -25.83 14.42 2.35
N PHE A 93 -24.59 14.69 2.02
CA PHE A 93 -23.99 16.03 2.14
C PHE A 93 -24.28 16.94 0.95
N LYS A 94 -25.00 16.45 -0.07
CA LYS A 94 -25.30 17.18 -1.32
C LYS A 94 -24.03 17.62 -2.04
N PHE A 95 -23.00 16.79 -2.02
CA PHE A 95 -21.77 17.03 -2.74
C PHE A 95 -21.87 16.52 -4.19
N PRO A 96 -21.12 17.10 -5.12
CA PRO A 96 -21.08 16.59 -6.49
C PRO A 96 -20.58 15.14 -6.51
N LYS A 97 -21.06 14.38 -7.49
CA LYS A 97 -20.63 13.01 -7.70
C LYS A 97 -19.14 12.98 -8.07
N ILE A 98 -18.39 12.09 -7.43
CA ILE A 98 -17.00 11.79 -7.74
C ILE A 98 -16.97 10.44 -8.44
N GLU A 99 -16.33 10.37 -9.60
CA GLU A 99 -16.20 9.11 -10.34
C GLU A 99 -15.17 8.20 -9.65
N ILE A 100 -15.55 6.95 -9.41
CA ILE A 100 -14.68 5.97 -8.76
C ILE A 100 -14.15 5.00 -9.81
N PHE A 101 -12.85 4.79 -9.80
CA PHE A 101 -12.19 3.80 -10.62
C PHE A 101 -11.38 2.83 -9.75
N ASP A 102 -11.67 1.54 -9.88
CA ASP A 102 -10.98 0.50 -9.11
C ASP A 102 -9.89 -0.18 -9.93
N PHE A 103 -8.80 -0.52 -9.26
CA PHE A 103 -7.73 -1.31 -9.82
C PHE A 103 -7.23 -2.36 -8.82
N SER A 104 -6.68 -3.45 -9.33
CA SER A 104 -6.12 -4.50 -8.51
C SER A 104 -4.73 -4.16 -7.97
N ARG A 105 -4.36 -4.84 -6.89
CA ARG A 105 -2.97 -4.85 -6.43
C ARG A 105 -2.12 -5.74 -7.32
N ILE A 106 -0.84 -5.38 -7.41
CA ILE A 106 0.17 -6.25 -8.00
C ILE A 106 0.73 -7.14 -6.90
N ASP A 107 0.56 -8.44 -7.04
CA ASP A 107 1.15 -9.44 -6.17
C ASP A 107 2.20 -10.25 -6.94
N PHE A 108 3.31 -10.56 -6.27
CA PHE A 108 4.41 -11.34 -6.85
C PHE A 108 4.53 -12.70 -6.18
N VAL A 109 4.80 -13.71 -6.99
CA VAL A 109 5.04 -15.09 -6.53
C VAL A 109 6.26 -15.10 -5.60
N TYR A 110 6.20 -15.92 -4.54
CA TYR A 110 7.26 -16.06 -3.53
C TYR A 110 7.72 -14.76 -2.87
N THR A 111 6.87 -13.76 -2.82
CA THR A 111 7.23 -12.44 -2.32
C THR A 111 6.39 -12.01 -1.13
N VAL A 112 7.04 -11.48 -0.10
CA VAL A 112 6.37 -10.93 1.07
C VAL A 112 6.22 -9.43 0.90
N LEU A 113 4.99 -8.96 0.65
CA LEU A 113 4.65 -7.53 0.51
C LEU A 113 4.10 -6.91 1.81
N SER A 114 3.94 -7.70 2.88
CA SER A 114 3.41 -7.21 4.14
C SER A 114 4.40 -6.30 4.87
N LYS A 115 4.07 -5.01 5.02
CA LYS A 115 4.87 -4.05 5.77
C LYS A 115 5.23 -4.53 7.19
N ARG A 116 4.30 -5.20 7.88
CA ARG A 116 4.54 -5.71 9.24
C ARG A 116 5.61 -6.80 9.26
N LYS A 117 5.59 -7.72 8.30
CA LYS A 117 6.59 -8.79 8.19
C LYS A 117 7.95 -8.22 7.78
N LEU A 118 7.98 -7.28 6.83
CA LEU A 118 9.22 -6.63 6.41
C LEU A 118 9.85 -5.80 7.57
N LYS A 119 9.01 -5.08 8.33
CA LYS A 119 9.45 -4.34 9.51
C LYS A 119 10.15 -5.25 10.53
N TYR A 120 9.59 -6.43 10.79
CA TYR A 120 10.20 -7.41 11.70
C TYR A 120 11.61 -7.81 11.26
N LEU A 121 11.84 -8.02 9.95
CA LEU A 121 13.16 -8.37 9.43
C LEU A 121 14.19 -7.25 9.61
N VAL A 122 13.74 -5.99 9.43
CA VAL A 122 14.59 -4.82 9.69
C VAL A 122 14.94 -4.70 11.17
N GLU A 123 13.95 -4.83 12.06
CA GLU A 123 14.13 -4.73 13.52
C GLU A 123 15.03 -5.85 14.08
N LYS A 124 15.02 -7.01 13.45
CA LYS A 124 15.91 -8.14 13.81
C LYS A 124 17.31 -8.05 13.21
N GLY A 125 17.60 -7.03 12.40
CA GLY A 125 18.90 -6.86 11.76
C GLY A 125 19.24 -7.91 10.70
N VAL A 126 18.22 -8.65 10.19
CA VAL A 126 18.42 -9.64 9.10
C VAL A 126 18.75 -8.95 7.79
N VAL A 127 18.31 -7.71 7.64
CA VAL A 127 18.53 -6.83 6.49
C VAL A 127 19.01 -5.47 6.97
N ASN A 128 19.77 -4.76 6.12
CA ASN A 128 20.38 -3.50 6.47
C ASN A 128 19.37 -2.34 6.60
N GLY A 129 18.22 -2.44 5.95
CA GLY A 129 17.19 -1.41 5.98
C GLY A 129 16.10 -1.63 4.94
N TRP A 130 15.26 -0.61 4.75
CA TRP A 130 14.15 -0.65 3.80
C TRP A 130 14.60 -0.55 2.33
N ASP A 131 15.85 -0.19 2.09
CA ASP A 131 16.51 -0.09 0.79
C ASP A 131 17.37 -1.31 0.44
N ASP A 132 17.34 -2.32 1.30
CA ASP A 132 18.05 -3.58 1.05
C ASP A 132 17.58 -4.19 -0.29
N PRO A 133 18.50 -4.57 -1.20
CA PRO A 133 18.16 -5.10 -2.52
C PRO A 133 17.39 -6.44 -2.49
N ARG A 134 17.35 -7.10 -1.34
CA ARG A 134 16.53 -8.30 -1.11
C ARG A 134 15.05 -7.99 -0.88
N PHE A 135 14.71 -6.72 -0.59
CA PHE A 135 13.35 -6.31 -0.33
C PHE A 135 12.58 -5.93 -1.60
N PRO A 136 11.29 -6.29 -1.68
CA PRO A 136 10.39 -5.90 -2.78
C PRO A 136 9.86 -4.47 -2.63
N THR A 137 10.57 -3.62 -1.92
CA THR A 137 10.24 -2.19 -1.82
C THR A 137 10.75 -1.44 -3.05
N VAL A 138 10.15 -0.32 -3.39
CA VAL A 138 10.63 0.52 -4.50
C VAL A 138 12.10 0.91 -4.30
N ARG A 139 12.51 1.19 -3.05
CA ARG A 139 13.92 1.47 -2.73
C ARG A 139 14.79 0.25 -2.92
N GLY A 140 14.36 -0.93 -2.44
CA GLY A 140 15.10 -2.19 -2.59
C GLY A 140 15.30 -2.60 -4.04
N ILE A 141 14.25 -2.57 -4.87
CA ILE A 141 14.37 -2.91 -6.29
C ILE A 141 15.24 -1.90 -7.05
N ARG A 142 15.22 -0.61 -6.66
CA ARG A 142 16.15 0.38 -7.20
C ARG A 142 17.59 0.12 -6.81
N SER A 143 17.83 -0.22 -5.55
CA SER A 143 19.18 -0.63 -5.08
C SER A 143 19.68 -1.87 -5.82
N ARG A 144 18.79 -2.74 -6.26
CA ARG A 144 19.12 -3.90 -7.11
C ARG A 144 19.39 -3.55 -8.57
N GLY A 145 19.15 -2.31 -9.00
CA GLY A 145 19.45 -1.84 -10.37
C GLY A 145 18.21 -1.58 -11.26
N MET A 146 17.01 -1.51 -10.67
CA MET A 146 15.81 -1.12 -11.40
C MET A 146 15.86 0.36 -11.77
N THR A 147 15.69 0.67 -13.06
CA THR A 147 15.53 2.03 -13.54
C THR A 147 14.11 2.53 -13.33
N VAL A 148 13.96 3.83 -13.07
CA VAL A 148 12.61 4.44 -12.93
C VAL A 148 11.79 4.29 -14.20
N LYS A 149 12.45 4.42 -15.37
CA LYS A 149 11.79 4.23 -16.66
C LYS A 149 11.29 2.80 -16.84
N GLY A 150 12.13 1.79 -16.58
CA GLY A 150 11.74 0.38 -16.71
C GLY A 150 10.57 0.02 -15.80
N LEU A 151 10.55 0.54 -14.54
CA LEU A 151 9.45 0.33 -13.63
C LEU A 151 8.16 1.00 -14.11
N LYS A 152 8.24 2.24 -14.60
CA LYS A 152 7.07 2.95 -15.16
C LYS A 152 6.51 2.22 -16.39
N ASP A 153 7.36 1.87 -17.33
CA ASP A 153 6.95 1.18 -18.56
C ASP A 153 6.28 -0.16 -18.24
N TYR A 154 6.80 -0.88 -17.25
CA TYR A 154 6.20 -2.12 -16.77
C TYR A 154 4.80 -1.90 -16.18
N ILE A 155 4.64 -0.94 -15.25
CA ILE A 155 3.36 -0.67 -14.60
C ILE A 155 2.31 -0.15 -15.59
N ILE A 156 2.70 0.74 -16.50
CA ILE A 156 1.81 1.24 -17.56
C ILE A 156 1.38 0.09 -18.48
N GLY A 157 2.31 -0.80 -18.81
CA GLY A 157 2.02 -1.97 -19.64
C GLY A 157 1.04 -2.98 -19.00
N GLN A 158 0.97 -3.04 -17.68
CA GLN A 158 -0.03 -3.87 -16.98
C GLN A 158 -1.45 -3.34 -17.13
N GLY A 159 -1.59 -2.02 -17.32
CA GLY A 159 -2.88 -1.36 -17.36
C GLY A 159 -3.58 -1.34 -16.00
N ALA A 160 -4.79 -0.76 -15.97
CA ALA A 160 -5.60 -0.63 -14.78
C ALA A 160 -6.63 -1.78 -14.69
N SER A 161 -6.16 -3.01 -14.60
CA SER A 161 -7.00 -4.19 -14.45
C SER A 161 -7.58 -4.32 -13.04
N GLN A 162 -8.80 -4.84 -12.94
CA GLN A 162 -9.43 -5.19 -11.65
C GLN A 162 -9.10 -6.62 -11.21
N MET A 163 -8.53 -7.44 -12.08
CA MET A 163 -8.14 -8.80 -11.75
C MET A 163 -6.83 -8.81 -10.96
N THR A 164 -6.84 -9.44 -9.81
CA THR A 164 -5.62 -9.70 -9.04
C THR A 164 -4.87 -10.85 -9.69
N LEU A 165 -3.70 -10.57 -10.23
CA LEU A 165 -2.82 -11.55 -10.84
C LEU A 165 -1.57 -11.72 -9.97
N GLN A 166 -1.12 -12.97 -9.86
CA GLN A 166 0.21 -13.26 -9.33
C GLN A 166 1.22 -13.19 -10.47
N LEU A 167 2.17 -12.28 -10.37
CA LEU A 167 3.17 -12.01 -11.38
C LEU A 167 4.53 -12.56 -10.97
N GLU A 168 5.32 -12.92 -11.96
CA GLU A 168 6.71 -13.32 -11.77
C GLU A 168 7.65 -12.11 -11.93
N TRP A 169 8.72 -12.10 -11.17
CA TRP A 169 9.73 -11.03 -11.22
C TRP A 169 10.45 -10.95 -12.55
N ASP A 170 10.52 -12.04 -13.29
CA ASP A 170 11.22 -12.09 -14.58
C ASP A 170 10.63 -11.12 -15.60
N SER A 171 9.32 -10.92 -15.59
CA SER A 171 8.65 -9.96 -16.44
C SER A 171 9.08 -8.50 -16.14
N VAL A 172 9.23 -8.18 -14.85
CA VAL A 172 9.70 -6.85 -14.38
C VAL A 172 11.14 -6.62 -14.81
N TRP A 173 12.00 -7.61 -14.59
CA TRP A 173 13.42 -7.51 -14.97
C TRP A 173 13.62 -7.47 -16.47
N THR A 174 12.79 -8.15 -17.24
CA THR A 174 12.79 -8.09 -18.71
C THR A 174 12.45 -6.68 -19.20
N ALA A 175 11.46 -6.01 -18.59
CA ALA A 175 11.15 -4.62 -18.92
C ALA A 175 12.33 -3.68 -18.61
N ASN A 176 13.00 -3.87 -17.47
CA ASN A 176 14.17 -3.11 -17.12
C ASN A 176 15.36 -3.38 -18.05
N LYS A 177 15.57 -4.63 -18.44
CA LYS A 177 16.62 -5.04 -19.38
C LYS A 177 16.51 -4.29 -20.71
N LYS A 178 15.31 -4.14 -21.26
CA LYS A 178 15.07 -3.39 -22.50
C LYS A 178 15.57 -1.94 -22.43
N VAL A 179 15.52 -1.34 -21.23
CA VAL A 179 15.99 0.04 -21.01
C VAL A 179 17.50 0.10 -20.82
N ILE A 180 18.07 -0.88 -20.11
CA ILE A 180 19.49 -0.86 -19.73
C ILE A 180 20.39 -1.40 -20.85
N ASP A 181 19.98 -2.43 -21.54
CA ASP A 181 20.80 -3.19 -22.52
C ASP A 181 21.46 -2.30 -23.61
N PRO A 182 20.78 -1.26 -24.14
CA PRO A 182 21.38 -0.37 -25.13
C PRO A 182 22.51 0.52 -24.61
N ILE A 183 22.53 0.79 -23.30
CA ILE A 183 23.44 1.80 -22.69
C ILE A 183 24.43 1.21 -21.71
N ALA A 184 24.22 -0.05 -21.27
CA ALA A 184 25.07 -0.68 -20.28
C ALA A 184 26.42 -1.08 -20.88
N PRO A 185 27.54 -0.75 -20.21
CA PRO A 185 28.83 -1.28 -20.60
C PRO A 185 28.86 -2.79 -20.37
N ARG A 186 29.51 -3.50 -21.27
CA ARG A 186 29.61 -4.97 -21.21
C ARG A 186 30.98 -5.36 -20.71
N TYR A 187 31.00 -6.10 -19.61
CA TYR A 187 32.23 -6.63 -19.05
C TYR A 187 32.21 -8.16 -19.08
N TRP A 188 33.39 -8.73 -19.23
CA TRP A 188 33.61 -10.16 -19.12
C TRP A 188 34.35 -10.44 -17.82
N ALA A 189 33.86 -11.39 -17.04
CA ALA A 189 34.54 -11.86 -15.86
C ALA A 189 34.57 -13.39 -15.89
N ILE A 190 35.74 -13.97 -15.69
CA ILE A 190 35.96 -15.42 -15.61
C ILE A 190 36.58 -15.65 -14.23
N ALA A 191 36.08 -16.64 -13.48
CA ALA A 191 36.70 -17.03 -12.21
C ALA A 191 38.13 -17.54 -12.50
N GLU A 192 39.07 -17.18 -11.66
CA GLU A 192 40.48 -17.52 -11.85
C GLU A 192 40.68 -19.04 -11.88
N ASP A 193 39.92 -19.77 -11.07
CA ASP A 193 39.94 -21.23 -10.99
C ASP A 193 39.43 -21.92 -12.24
N ASP A 194 38.59 -21.24 -13.05
CA ASP A 194 38.00 -21.75 -14.27
C ASP A 194 38.74 -21.27 -15.55
N MET A 195 39.87 -20.58 -15.36
CA MET A 195 40.57 -19.94 -16.48
C MET A 195 41.48 -20.93 -17.22
N TRP A 196 40.99 -21.47 -18.36
CA TRP A 196 41.81 -22.21 -19.30
C TRP A 196 42.55 -21.26 -20.23
N VAL A 197 43.86 -21.12 -20.04
CA VAL A 197 44.74 -20.37 -20.94
C VAL A 197 45.02 -21.19 -22.17
N GLN A 198 44.25 -20.99 -23.22
CA GLN A 198 44.56 -21.55 -24.52
C GLN A 198 45.63 -20.69 -25.21
N ARG A 199 46.89 -21.08 -25.08
CA ARG A 199 47.99 -20.48 -25.87
C ARG A 199 47.77 -20.82 -27.34
N ARG A 200 47.35 -19.86 -28.15
CA ARG A 200 47.43 -19.96 -29.60
C ARG A 200 48.93 -20.01 -29.95
N LEU A 201 49.38 -21.19 -30.33
CA LEU A 201 50.65 -21.29 -31.03
C LEU A 201 50.48 -20.54 -32.34
N GLY A 202 51.13 -19.36 -32.43
CA GLY A 202 51.16 -18.60 -33.66
C GLY A 202 51.80 -19.42 -34.78
N TYR A 203 51.08 -19.60 -35.84
CA TYR A 203 51.72 -19.96 -37.12
C TYR A 203 52.59 -18.77 -37.53
N MET A 204 53.89 -18.91 -37.40
CA MET A 204 54.84 -18.11 -38.17
C MET A 204 54.87 -18.70 -39.57
N SER A 205 54.37 -18.00 -40.55
CA SER A 205 54.70 -18.14 -41.98
C SER A 205 55.53 -16.95 -42.35
#